data_e225c5901c99dd150c13ad6707471362
#
_entry.id   e225c5901c99dd150c13ad6707471362
#
_cell.length_a   1.000
_cell.length_b   1.000
_cell.length_c   1.000
_cell.angle_alpha   90.00
_cell.angle_beta   90.00
_cell.angle_gamma   90.00
#
_symmetry.space_group_name_H-M   'P 1'
#
loop_
_entity.id
_entity.type
_entity.pdbx_description
1 polymer ?
#
loop_
_entity_poly.entity_id
_entity_poly.type
_entity_poly.pdbx_seq_one_letter_code
_entity_poly.pdbx_strand_id
1 'polypeptide(L)'
;MIQLYKNILPDDLVNDLLKYYESYEPIDYGNFTQVEIDTQHKLTNYMKDIVYKVTDHYFELHDKTNQHPEPFALEGFRIKRYEPNKGSFPWHTDAGNIQNCTRF
;
A
#
# COMPACT_ATOMS: atom_id res chain seq x y z
N MET A 1 -16.50 -8.11 2.21
CA MET A 1 -16.38 -7.94 3.68
C MET A 1 -15.15 -7.13 4.04
N ILE A 2 -15.27 -6.26 5.01
CA ILE A 2 -14.15 -5.43 5.50
C ILE A 2 -13.55 -6.08 6.73
N GLN A 3 -12.23 -6.19 6.75
CA GLN A 3 -11.47 -6.72 7.87
C GLN A 3 -10.44 -5.70 8.31
N LEU A 4 -10.38 -5.42 9.60
CA LEU A 4 -9.42 -4.48 10.18
C LEU A 4 -8.33 -5.23 10.92
N TYR A 5 -7.08 -4.91 10.59
CA TYR A 5 -5.90 -5.44 11.28
C TYR A 5 -5.21 -4.30 12.02
N LYS A 6 -5.12 -4.41 13.33
CA LYS A 6 -4.50 -3.37 14.17
C LYS A 6 -3.07 -3.75 14.53
N ASN A 7 -2.22 -2.74 14.66
CA ASN A 7 -0.85 -2.87 15.17
C ASN A 7 0.01 -3.84 14.36
N ILE A 8 -0.23 -3.95 13.04
CA ILE A 8 0.55 -4.84 12.19
C ILE A 8 1.85 -4.20 11.69
N LEU A 9 1.96 -2.87 11.76
CA LEU A 9 3.19 -2.16 11.43
C LEU A 9 3.95 -1.88 12.71
N PRO A 10 5.11 -2.53 12.95
CA PRO A 10 5.93 -2.23 14.13
C PRO A 10 6.39 -0.77 14.13
N ASP A 11 6.62 -0.21 15.33
CA ASP A 11 7.03 1.19 15.47
C ASP A 11 8.36 1.48 14.77
N ASP A 12 9.31 0.55 14.79
CA ASP A 12 10.59 0.71 14.10
C ASP A 12 10.40 0.80 12.59
N LEU A 13 9.49 0.02 12.01
CA LEU A 13 9.16 0.10 10.59
C LEU A 13 8.53 1.45 10.25
N VAL A 14 7.58 1.92 11.06
CA VAL A 14 6.94 3.23 10.84
C VAL A 14 7.99 4.34 10.88
N ASN A 15 8.90 4.31 11.85
CA ASN A 15 9.97 5.29 11.96
C ASN A 15 10.90 5.24 10.74
N ASP A 16 11.24 4.06 10.27
CA ASP A 16 12.10 3.91 9.09
C ASP A 16 11.41 4.42 7.81
N LEU A 17 10.11 4.21 7.68
CA LEU A 17 9.33 4.76 6.56
C LEU A 17 9.32 6.29 6.59
N LEU A 18 9.16 6.89 7.76
CA LEU A 18 9.21 8.34 7.90
C LEU A 18 10.58 8.90 7.54
N LYS A 19 11.64 8.24 7.99
CA LYS A 19 13.02 8.63 7.62
C LYS A 19 13.26 8.50 6.12
N TYR A 20 12.74 7.44 5.52
CA TYR A 20 12.84 7.26 4.07
C TYR A 20 12.18 8.42 3.33
N TYR A 21 10.96 8.80 3.73
CA TYR A 21 10.24 9.92 3.14
C TYR A 21 11.05 11.22 3.22
N GLU A 22 11.64 11.49 4.38
CA GLU A 22 12.42 12.71 4.62
C GLU A 22 13.75 12.75 3.84
N SER A 23 14.24 11.59 3.38
CA SER A 23 15.50 11.48 2.66
C SER A 23 15.40 11.81 1.18
N TYR A 24 14.20 11.95 0.65
CA TYR A 24 13.97 12.18 -0.79
C TYR A 24 13.13 13.43 -1.01
N GLU A 25 13.29 14.02 -2.21
CA GLU A 25 12.46 15.13 -2.65
C GLU A 25 11.10 14.59 -3.04
N PRO A 26 10.01 14.93 -2.33
CA PRO A 26 8.70 14.41 -2.69
C PRO A 26 8.14 15.09 -3.92
N ILE A 27 7.30 14.35 -4.65
CA ILE A 27 6.53 14.90 -5.75
C ILE A 27 5.24 15.50 -5.18
N ASP A 28 4.97 16.76 -5.55
CA ASP A 28 3.77 17.46 -5.10
C ASP A 28 2.67 17.32 -6.14
N TYR A 29 1.58 16.67 -5.74
CA TYR A 29 0.39 16.48 -6.59
C TYR A 29 -0.72 17.47 -6.26
N GLY A 30 -0.45 18.46 -5.42
CA GLY A 30 -1.45 19.46 -4.99
C GLY A 30 -2.24 19.02 -3.77
N ASN A 31 -2.87 17.86 -3.84
CA ASN A 31 -3.66 17.32 -2.73
C ASN A 31 -2.82 16.58 -1.69
N PHE A 32 -1.67 16.10 -2.08
CA PHE A 32 -0.73 15.37 -1.24
C PHE A 32 0.66 15.41 -1.84
N THR A 33 1.65 15.04 -1.06
CA THR A 33 3.01 14.80 -1.54
C THR A 33 3.31 13.30 -1.48
N GLN A 34 4.24 12.84 -2.32
CA GLN A 34 4.49 11.42 -2.48
C GLN A 34 5.97 11.12 -2.68
N VAL A 35 6.44 10.05 -2.04
CA VAL A 35 7.74 9.45 -2.31
C VAL A 35 7.52 7.97 -2.62
N GLU A 36 8.04 7.49 -3.74
CA GLU A 36 8.00 6.07 -4.06
C GLU A 36 9.17 5.35 -3.38
N ILE A 37 8.91 4.16 -2.86
CA ILE A 37 9.95 3.34 -2.25
C ILE A 37 10.57 2.48 -3.34
N ASP A 38 11.92 2.52 -3.44
CA ASP A 38 12.66 1.70 -4.39
C ASP A 38 12.28 0.23 -4.23
N THR A 39 12.00 -0.44 -5.35
CA THR A 39 11.55 -1.84 -5.34
C THR A 39 12.60 -2.79 -4.80
N GLN A 40 13.87 -2.40 -4.79
CA GLN A 40 14.97 -3.20 -4.25
C GLN A 40 15.34 -2.84 -2.81
N HIS A 41 14.68 -1.84 -2.23
CA HIS A 41 14.98 -1.42 -0.87
C HIS A 41 14.47 -2.44 0.16
N LYS A 42 15.20 -2.57 1.27
CA LYS A 42 14.81 -3.51 2.35
C LYS A 42 13.39 -3.24 2.89
N LEU A 43 12.97 -1.97 2.92
CA LEU A 43 11.63 -1.62 3.38
C LEU A 43 10.54 -2.18 2.46
N THR A 44 10.80 -2.23 1.16
CA THR A 44 9.88 -2.86 0.21
C THR A 44 9.67 -4.34 0.55
N ASN A 45 10.74 -5.06 0.83
CA ASN A 45 10.64 -6.47 1.19
C ASN A 45 9.90 -6.67 2.50
N TYR A 46 10.18 -5.82 3.48
CA TYR A 46 9.49 -5.86 4.77
C TYR A 46 7.97 -5.63 4.59
N MET A 47 7.61 -4.61 3.82
CA MET A 47 6.21 -4.30 3.54
C MET A 47 5.52 -5.43 2.77
N LYS A 48 6.19 -6.03 1.79
CA LYS A 48 5.67 -7.19 1.06
C LYS A 48 5.33 -8.34 2.00
N ASP A 49 6.21 -8.66 2.92
CA ASP A 49 5.98 -9.74 3.88
C ASP A 49 4.71 -9.50 4.69
N ILE A 50 4.53 -8.27 5.16
CA ILE A 50 3.33 -7.91 5.94
C ILE A 50 2.07 -8.03 5.07
N VAL A 51 2.11 -7.49 3.86
CA VAL A 51 0.95 -7.52 2.96
C VAL A 51 0.59 -8.96 2.60
N TYR A 52 1.57 -9.80 2.28
CA TYR A 52 1.29 -11.20 1.97
C TYR A 52 0.68 -11.94 3.15
N LYS A 53 1.20 -11.75 4.35
CA LYS A 53 0.64 -12.38 5.55
C LYS A 53 -0.79 -11.95 5.80
N VAL A 54 -1.06 -10.65 5.69
CA VAL A 54 -2.41 -10.12 5.90
C VAL A 54 -3.37 -10.62 4.81
N THR A 55 -2.93 -10.61 3.57
CA THR A 55 -3.75 -11.07 2.44
C THR A 55 -4.07 -12.55 2.54
N ASP A 56 -3.08 -13.37 2.86
CA ASP A 56 -3.28 -14.81 3.05
C ASP A 56 -4.27 -15.08 4.16
N HIS A 57 -4.15 -14.39 5.28
CA HIS A 57 -5.08 -14.51 6.39
C HIS A 57 -6.50 -14.08 5.99
N TYR A 58 -6.62 -12.98 5.26
CA TYR A 58 -7.92 -12.51 4.79
C TYR A 58 -8.61 -13.54 3.90
N PHE A 59 -7.90 -14.10 2.93
CA PHE A 59 -8.47 -15.10 2.02
C PHE A 59 -8.81 -16.39 2.75
N GLU A 60 -8.00 -16.80 3.70
CA GLU A 60 -8.30 -17.96 4.53
C GLU A 60 -9.62 -17.79 5.28
N LEU A 61 -9.90 -16.59 5.79
CA LEU A 61 -11.13 -16.32 6.55
C LEU A 61 -12.36 -16.09 5.66
N HIS A 62 -12.19 -15.42 4.53
CA HIS A 62 -13.32 -14.83 3.81
C HIS A 62 -13.53 -15.34 2.40
N ASP A 63 -12.50 -15.82 1.72
CA ASP A 63 -12.62 -16.29 0.35
C ASP A 63 -12.82 -17.80 0.30
N LYS A 64 -14.00 -18.23 0.67
CA LYS A 64 -14.35 -19.67 0.67
C LYS A 64 -14.59 -20.20 -0.75
N THR A 65 -14.71 -19.33 -1.74
CA THR A 65 -15.02 -19.70 -3.11
C THR A 65 -13.83 -19.57 -4.05
N ASN A 66 -12.66 -19.17 -3.52
CA ASN A 66 -11.44 -18.94 -4.30
C ASN A 66 -11.64 -17.93 -5.43
N GLN A 67 -12.35 -16.85 -5.14
CA GLN A 67 -12.66 -15.82 -6.13
C GLN A 67 -11.55 -14.78 -6.32
N HIS A 68 -10.47 -14.85 -5.53
CA HIS A 68 -9.34 -13.96 -5.72
C HIS A 68 -8.57 -14.33 -6.98
N PRO A 69 -7.99 -13.36 -7.68
CA PRO A 69 -7.24 -13.66 -8.90
C PRO A 69 -5.93 -14.38 -8.61
N GLU A 70 -5.56 -15.29 -9.52
CA GLU A 70 -4.31 -16.00 -9.51
C GLU A 70 -3.63 -15.83 -10.88
N PRO A 71 -2.31 -15.54 -10.95
CA PRO A 71 -1.41 -15.28 -9.83
C PRO A 71 -1.61 -13.90 -9.21
N PHE A 72 -1.26 -13.77 -7.96
CA PHE A 72 -1.34 -12.53 -7.21
C PHE A 72 0.03 -11.84 -7.20
N ALA A 73 0.05 -10.56 -7.54
CA ALA A 73 1.28 -9.77 -7.56
C ALA A 73 1.06 -8.42 -6.89
N LEU A 74 2.09 -7.96 -6.19
CA LEU A 74 2.09 -6.64 -5.56
C LEU A 74 2.78 -5.63 -6.46
N GLU A 75 2.18 -4.45 -6.59
CA GLU A 75 2.85 -3.28 -7.14
C GLU A 75 3.85 -2.73 -6.11
N GLY A 76 4.65 -1.75 -6.52
CA GLY A 76 5.55 -1.07 -5.58
C GLY A 76 4.79 -0.28 -4.52
N PHE A 77 5.51 0.13 -3.51
CA PHE A 77 4.95 0.91 -2.41
C PHE A 77 5.31 2.37 -2.55
N ARG A 78 4.44 3.23 -2.02
CA ARG A 78 4.66 4.66 -1.99
C ARG A 78 4.15 5.23 -0.67
N ILE A 79 4.79 6.31 -0.24
CA ILE A 79 4.38 7.03 0.97
C ILE A 79 3.73 8.32 0.52
N LYS A 80 2.48 8.50 0.90
CA LYS A 80 1.73 9.74 0.64
C LYS A 80 1.57 10.52 1.93
N ARG A 81 1.80 11.83 1.85
CA ARG A 81 1.62 12.72 2.99
C ARG A 81 0.51 13.70 2.70
N TYR A 82 -0.48 13.72 3.57
CA TYR A 82 -1.61 14.65 3.53
C TYR A 82 -1.48 15.64 4.68
N GLU A 83 -1.43 16.94 4.36
CA GLU A 83 -1.40 17.94 5.41
C GLU A 83 -2.79 18.13 6.02
N PRO A 84 -2.87 18.39 7.34
CA PRO A 84 -4.15 18.64 7.99
C PRO A 84 -4.89 19.80 7.32
N ASN A 85 -6.17 19.62 7.07
CA ASN A 85 -7.07 20.61 6.49
C ASN A 85 -6.75 21.05 5.05
N LYS A 86 -5.76 20.41 4.40
CA LYS A 86 -5.37 20.72 3.02
C LYS A 86 -5.39 19.50 2.11
N GLY A 87 -4.96 18.35 2.65
CA GLY A 87 -4.86 17.15 1.87
C GLY A 87 -6.21 16.52 1.58
N SER A 88 -6.38 16.00 0.37
CA SER A 88 -7.60 15.29 -0.02
C SER A 88 -7.28 14.24 -1.07
N PHE A 89 -8.14 13.25 -1.16
CA PHE A 89 -8.06 12.24 -2.20
C PHE A 89 -9.48 11.97 -2.70
N PRO A 90 -9.79 12.33 -3.96
CA PRO A 90 -11.16 12.21 -4.46
C PRO A 90 -11.57 10.75 -4.64
N TRP A 91 -12.87 10.52 -4.66
CA TRP A 91 -13.41 9.22 -5.03
C TRP A 91 -12.93 8.82 -6.43
N HIS A 92 -12.48 7.60 -6.58
CA HIS A 92 -11.90 7.11 -7.83
C HIS A 92 -11.97 5.59 -7.90
N THR A 93 -11.62 5.04 -9.06
CA THR A 93 -11.37 3.61 -9.23
C THR A 93 -9.94 3.41 -9.70
N ASP A 94 -9.28 2.39 -9.17
CA ASP A 94 -7.91 2.05 -9.56
C ASP A 94 -7.82 1.15 -10.79
N ALA A 95 -8.94 0.54 -11.19
CA ALA A 95 -8.94 -0.38 -12.35
C ALA A 95 -8.65 0.34 -13.66
N GLY A 96 -9.18 1.55 -13.84
CA GLY A 96 -8.88 2.41 -14.98
C GLY A 96 -8.96 1.71 -16.33
N ASN A 97 -8.04 2.09 -17.24
CA ASN A 97 -7.97 1.58 -18.61
C ASN A 97 -6.96 0.44 -18.80
N ILE A 98 -6.47 -0.15 -17.72
CA ILE A 98 -5.52 -1.25 -17.80
C ILE A 98 -6.28 -2.53 -18.11
N GLN A 99 -6.05 -3.07 -19.32
CA GLN A 99 -6.71 -4.31 -19.74
C GLN A 99 -6.11 -5.51 -19.00
N ASN A 100 -6.98 -6.47 -18.69
CA ASN A 100 -6.59 -7.73 -18.05
C ASN A 100 -5.93 -7.55 -16.68
N CYS A 101 -6.21 -6.43 -16.02
CA CYS A 101 -5.68 -6.12 -14.71
C CYS A 101 -6.81 -5.79 -13.74
N THR A 102 -6.84 -6.46 -12.61
CA THR A 102 -7.80 -6.20 -11.54
C THR A 102 -7.04 -5.81 -10.29
N ARG A 103 -7.43 -4.70 -9.67
CA ARG A 103 -6.85 -4.22 -8.41
C ARG A 103 -7.84 -4.42 -7.27
N PHE A 104 -7.30 -4.76 -6.13
CA PHE A 104 -8.07 -4.93 -4.90
C PHE A 104 -8.35 -3.64 -4.18
#